data_b25b52b491e59428b4fc049e30b48225
#
_entry.id   b25b52b491e59428b4fc049e30b48225
#
_cell.length_a   1.000
_cell.length_b   1.000
_cell.length_c   1.000
_cell.angle_alpha   90.00
_cell.angle_beta   90.00
_cell.angle_gamma   90.00
#
_symmetry.space_group_name_H-M   'P 1'
#
loop_
_entity.id
_entity.type
_entity.pdbx_description
1 polymer ?
#
loop_
_entity_poly.entity_id
_entity_poly.type
_entity_poly.pdbx_seq_one_letter_code
_entity_poly.pdbx_strand_id
1 'polypeptide(L)'
;MLSSFSLPPRPLRIVIPGGSGQVGRMLAAYFQERGHHVSVLTRLPYAETWQTVHWDGENRGPWTEYLEGADVCINLAGRNVNCRYTAANRAAIYESRIRSTRLLGDVIGALADPPKVWLNASTATIYRHALDRAMDETTGELGGDEWMTSRRHVPKSWSFSIKVASDWEAAFFAASTPRTRKVALRSAITLSPVAGNAFAVLLNLVRFSLGGAQGNGRQFVSWIHELDFARAVEFLIAREDLAGVVNVASPHPLPNRDFMAILRNAWGIPNGIPALAPLIELAAIFLRTESELVLKSRRVVPGRLLEAGFQFQFPAWQDAAEDLVHRWRQRYD
;
A
#
# COMPACT_ATOMS: atom_id res chain seq x y z
N MET A 1 20.15 -24.97 -0.91
CA MET A 1 19.38 -24.99 -2.17
C MET A 1 18.22 -24.01 -2.00
N LEU A 2 18.27 -22.84 -2.63
CA LEU A 2 17.16 -21.90 -2.65
C LEU A 2 16.11 -22.52 -3.59
N SER A 3 15.00 -23.01 -3.03
CA SER A 3 13.88 -23.47 -3.85
C SER A 3 13.39 -22.27 -4.67
N SER A 4 13.44 -22.37 -5.98
CA SER A 4 12.84 -21.42 -6.88
C SER A 4 11.32 -21.47 -6.68
N PHE A 5 10.80 -20.52 -5.89
CA PHE A 5 9.36 -20.35 -5.74
C PHE A 5 8.82 -19.77 -7.04
N SER A 6 8.15 -20.60 -7.81
CA SER A 6 7.46 -20.17 -9.03
C SER A 6 5.96 -20.41 -8.85
N LEU A 7 5.17 -19.51 -9.42
CA LEU A 7 3.74 -19.74 -9.59
C LEU A 7 3.50 -21.06 -10.36
N PRO A 8 2.31 -21.67 -10.23
CA PRO A 8 1.95 -22.84 -11.02
C PRO A 8 2.19 -22.58 -12.52
N PRO A 9 2.59 -23.60 -13.31
CA PRO A 9 2.90 -23.44 -14.74
C PRO A 9 1.67 -23.15 -15.62
N ARG A 10 0.51 -22.96 -15.02
CA ARG A 10 -0.74 -22.59 -15.70
C ARG A 10 -1.13 -21.14 -15.41
N PRO A 11 -1.89 -20.48 -16.30
CA PRO A 11 -2.51 -19.20 -16.00
C PRO A 11 -3.35 -19.25 -14.71
N LEU A 12 -3.16 -18.27 -13.82
CA LEU A 12 -3.99 -18.07 -12.65
C LEU A 12 -5.20 -17.19 -12.99
N ARG A 13 -6.34 -17.44 -12.33
CA ARG A 13 -7.48 -16.55 -12.32
C ARG A 13 -7.38 -15.63 -11.11
N ILE A 14 -7.13 -14.34 -11.36
CA ILE A 14 -6.87 -13.32 -10.34
C ILE A 14 -7.99 -12.30 -10.35
N VAL A 15 -8.67 -12.13 -9.23
CA VAL A 15 -9.72 -11.12 -9.05
C VAL A 15 -9.20 -9.99 -8.18
N ILE A 16 -9.34 -8.74 -8.64
CA ILE A 16 -8.82 -7.55 -7.94
C ILE A 16 -9.96 -6.59 -7.61
N PRO A 17 -10.67 -6.77 -6.48
CA PRO A 17 -11.65 -5.81 -5.99
C PRO A 17 -11.00 -4.45 -5.69
N GLY A 18 -11.57 -3.35 -6.22
CA GLY A 18 -11.00 -2.01 -6.13
C GLY A 18 -9.76 -1.79 -7.01
N GLY A 19 -9.52 -2.66 -7.99
CA GLY A 19 -8.33 -2.65 -8.85
C GLY A 19 -8.26 -1.48 -9.84
N SER A 20 -9.24 -0.59 -9.91
CA SER A 20 -9.18 0.63 -10.74
C SER A 20 -8.24 1.71 -10.20
N GLY A 21 -7.79 1.59 -8.95
CA GLY A 21 -6.77 2.47 -8.36
C GLY A 21 -5.38 2.20 -8.94
N GLN A 22 -4.42 3.06 -8.60
CA GLN A 22 -3.05 3.01 -9.10
C GLN A 22 -2.35 1.67 -8.88
N VAL A 23 -2.36 1.19 -7.63
CA VAL A 23 -1.74 -0.11 -7.26
C VAL A 23 -2.47 -1.25 -7.97
N GLY A 24 -3.80 -1.19 -8.09
CA GLY A 24 -4.58 -2.21 -8.75
C GLY A 24 -4.30 -2.30 -10.26
N ARG A 25 -4.20 -1.17 -10.95
CA ARG A 25 -3.82 -1.13 -12.38
C ARG A 25 -2.42 -1.66 -12.61
N MET A 26 -1.48 -1.29 -11.74
CA MET A 26 -0.11 -1.79 -11.78
C MET A 26 -0.06 -3.32 -11.62
N LEU A 27 -0.78 -3.87 -10.64
CA LEU A 27 -0.87 -5.32 -10.44
C LEU A 27 -1.60 -6.02 -11.60
N ALA A 28 -2.68 -5.42 -12.11
CA ALA A 28 -3.42 -5.99 -13.23
C ALA A 28 -2.53 -6.10 -14.48
N ALA A 29 -1.79 -5.05 -14.83
CA ALA A 29 -0.82 -5.07 -15.92
C ALA A 29 0.28 -6.11 -15.67
N TYR A 30 0.87 -6.11 -14.46
CA TYR A 30 1.95 -7.02 -14.08
C TYR A 30 1.58 -8.49 -14.25
N PHE A 31 0.39 -8.89 -13.79
CA PHE A 31 -0.07 -10.28 -13.90
C PHE A 31 -0.54 -10.63 -15.30
N GLN A 32 -1.15 -9.70 -16.02
CA GLN A 32 -1.58 -9.95 -17.39
C GLN A 32 -0.41 -10.12 -18.35
N GLU A 33 0.65 -9.32 -18.23
CA GLU A 33 1.90 -9.46 -18.98
C GLU A 33 2.57 -10.81 -18.77
N ARG A 34 2.28 -11.47 -17.63
CA ARG A 34 2.75 -12.83 -17.29
C ARG A 34 1.80 -13.94 -17.69
N GLY A 35 0.76 -13.61 -18.46
CA GLY A 35 -0.18 -14.58 -19.02
C GLY A 35 -1.28 -15.02 -18.06
N HIS A 36 -1.51 -14.32 -16.95
CA HIS A 36 -2.60 -14.63 -16.04
C HIS A 36 -3.92 -13.96 -16.46
N HIS A 37 -5.04 -14.53 -16.09
CA HIS A 37 -6.37 -13.97 -16.32
C HIS A 37 -6.75 -13.02 -15.17
N VAL A 38 -6.85 -11.73 -15.46
CA VAL A 38 -7.14 -10.71 -14.47
C VAL A 38 -8.55 -10.14 -14.66
N SER A 39 -9.34 -10.14 -13.58
CA SER A 39 -10.65 -9.48 -13.49
C SER A 39 -10.62 -8.39 -12.43
N VAL A 40 -10.80 -7.14 -12.83
CA VAL A 40 -10.83 -5.98 -11.94
C VAL A 40 -12.26 -5.64 -11.58
N LEU A 41 -12.61 -5.70 -10.29
CA LEU A 41 -13.92 -5.25 -9.81
C LEU A 41 -13.86 -3.75 -9.49
N THR A 42 -14.75 -2.98 -10.10
CA THR A 42 -14.76 -1.51 -10.01
C THR A 42 -16.16 -0.93 -10.11
N ARG A 43 -16.37 0.24 -9.50
CA ARG A 43 -17.65 0.97 -9.57
C ARG A 43 -17.96 1.50 -10.98
N LEU A 44 -16.93 1.82 -11.74
CA LEU A 44 -17.04 2.31 -13.10
C LEU A 44 -16.15 1.45 -13.99
N PRO A 45 -16.70 0.45 -14.68
CA PRO A 45 -15.98 -0.31 -15.68
C PRO A 45 -15.42 0.60 -16.79
N TYR A 46 -14.21 0.30 -17.23
CA TYR A 46 -13.48 1.06 -18.23
C TYR A 46 -12.76 0.09 -19.19
N ALA A 47 -12.42 0.57 -20.39
CA ALA A 47 -11.72 -0.25 -21.36
C ALA A 47 -10.24 -0.38 -20.98
N GLU A 48 -9.78 -1.61 -20.81
CA GLU A 48 -8.39 -2.00 -20.57
C GLU A 48 -8.11 -3.35 -21.22
N THR A 49 -6.87 -3.80 -21.15
CA THR A 49 -6.47 -5.11 -21.67
C THR A 49 -6.95 -6.28 -20.82
N TRP A 50 -7.28 -6.03 -19.56
CA TRP A 50 -7.90 -6.98 -18.63
C TRP A 50 -9.40 -6.76 -18.51
N GLN A 51 -10.11 -7.74 -17.96
CA GLN A 51 -11.54 -7.65 -17.77
C GLN A 51 -11.88 -6.68 -16.64
N THR A 52 -12.86 -5.81 -16.87
CA THR A 52 -13.44 -4.94 -15.83
C THR A 52 -14.89 -5.32 -15.59
N VAL A 53 -15.25 -5.44 -14.30
CA VAL A 53 -16.57 -5.90 -13.85
C VAL A 53 -17.15 -4.88 -12.88
N HIS A 54 -18.44 -4.58 -13.02
CA HIS A 54 -19.11 -3.66 -12.11
C HIS A 54 -19.23 -4.23 -10.71
N TRP A 55 -18.80 -3.45 -9.72
CA TRP A 55 -18.93 -3.74 -8.29
C TRP A 55 -19.02 -2.45 -7.48
N ASP A 56 -20.08 -2.28 -6.72
CA ASP A 56 -20.30 -1.09 -5.89
C ASP A 56 -19.53 -1.12 -4.54
N GLY A 57 -19.05 -2.29 -4.13
CA GLY A 57 -18.37 -2.50 -2.85
C GLY A 57 -19.31 -2.73 -1.66
N GLU A 58 -20.60 -2.78 -1.87
CA GLU A 58 -21.64 -2.81 -0.81
C GLU A 58 -22.62 -3.98 -0.95
N ASN A 59 -22.96 -4.37 -2.17
CA ASN A 59 -24.00 -5.38 -2.43
C ASN A 59 -23.45 -6.60 -3.19
N ARG A 60 -24.09 -7.76 -2.95
CA ARG A 60 -23.89 -8.94 -3.80
C ARG A 60 -24.44 -8.67 -5.19
N GLY A 61 -23.87 -9.30 -6.20
CA GLY A 61 -24.27 -9.14 -7.59
C GLY A 61 -23.53 -10.12 -8.50
N PRO A 62 -23.64 -9.98 -9.84
CA PRO A 62 -22.99 -10.88 -10.80
C PRO A 62 -21.46 -10.97 -10.66
N TRP A 63 -20.84 -9.99 -10.06
CA TRP A 63 -19.38 -9.98 -9.79
C TRP A 63 -18.93 -11.17 -8.92
N THR A 64 -19.83 -11.77 -8.13
CA THR A 64 -19.52 -12.91 -7.26
C THR A 64 -19.10 -14.14 -8.05
N GLU A 65 -19.60 -14.31 -9.28
CA GLU A 65 -19.26 -15.41 -10.17
C GLU A 65 -17.78 -15.42 -10.57
N TYR A 66 -17.13 -14.27 -10.53
CA TYR A 66 -15.69 -14.16 -10.82
C TYR A 66 -14.81 -14.70 -9.70
N LEU A 67 -15.33 -14.76 -8.47
CA LEU A 67 -14.63 -15.36 -7.33
C LEU A 67 -14.77 -16.87 -7.27
N GLU A 68 -15.83 -17.45 -7.85
CA GLU A 68 -16.00 -18.90 -7.92
C GLU A 68 -14.90 -19.50 -8.82
N GLY A 69 -14.11 -20.43 -8.27
CA GLY A 69 -12.98 -21.06 -8.95
C GLY A 69 -11.82 -20.11 -9.26
N ALA A 70 -11.76 -18.91 -8.70
CA ALA A 70 -10.59 -18.06 -8.79
C ALA A 70 -9.43 -18.64 -7.95
N ASP A 71 -8.20 -18.46 -8.40
CA ASP A 71 -7.03 -18.85 -7.61
C ASP A 71 -6.71 -17.80 -6.53
N VAL A 72 -6.90 -16.52 -6.86
CA VAL A 72 -6.45 -15.38 -6.04
C VAL A 72 -7.49 -14.28 -6.00
N CYS A 73 -7.76 -13.77 -4.80
CA CYS A 73 -8.46 -12.51 -4.58
C CYS A 73 -7.50 -11.48 -3.97
N ILE A 74 -7.31 -10.32 -4.62
CA ILE A 74 -6.47 -9.22 -4.11
C ILE A 74 -7.37 -8.02 -3.83
N ASN A 75 -7.86 -7.87 -2.61
CA ASN A 75 -8.72 -6.76 -2.23
C ASN A 75 -7.92 -5.47 -2.01
N LEU A 76 -8.13 -4.50 -2.86
CA LEU A 76 -7.57 -3.15 -2.79
C LEU A 76 -8.65 -2.08 -2.61
N ALA A 77 -9.89 -2.49 -2.28
CA ALA A 77 -11.00 -1.59 -2.14
C ALA A 77 -10.79 -0.61 -0.98
N GLY A 78 -10.95 0.66 -1.27
CA GLY A 78 -10.84 1.71 -0.27
C GLY A 78 -10.82 3.09 -0.90
N ARG A 79 -11.50 4.05 -0.26
CA ARG A 79 -11.43 5.46 -0.65
C ARG A 79 -9.99 5.99 -0.46
N ASN A 80 -9.53 6.80 -1.40
CA ASN A 80 -8.24 7.48 -1.30
C ASN A 80 -8.19 8.35 -0.03
N VAL A 81 -7.10 8.21 0.73
CA VAL A 81 -6.85 8.95 1.98
C VAL A 81 -6.26 10.35 1.76
N ASN A 82 -5.88 10.68 0.51
CA ASN A 82 -5.40 12.01 0.16
C ASN A 82 -6.56 13.01 0.11
N CYS A 83 -7.13 13.33 1.26
CA CYS A 83 -8.21 14.30 1.46
C CYS A 83 -8.21 14.79 2.92
N ARG A 84 -8.87 15.94 3.19
CA ARG A 84 -9.08 16.39 4.58
C ARG A 84 -9.98 15.41 5.31
N TYR A 85 -9.64 15.10 6.56
CA TYR A 85 -10.39 14.17 7.41
C TYR A 85 -11.58 14.85 8.08
N THR A 86 -12.49 15.42 7.26
CA THR A 86 -13.82 15.84 7.72
C THR A 86 -14.63 14.61 8.20
N ALA A 87 -15.71 14.84 8.94
CA ALA A 87 -16.56 13.73 9.39
C ALA A 87 -17.04 12.83 8.24
N ALA A 88 -17.49 13.44 7.12
CA ALA A 88 -17.92 12.72 5.93
C ALA A 88 -16.79 11.92 5.27
N ASN A 89 -15.59 12.50 5.14
CA ASN A 89 -14.45 11.81 4.56
C ASN A 89 -13.96 10.68 5.46
N ARG A 90 -13.95 10.88 6.78
CA ARG A 90 -13.61 9.81 7.75
C ARG A 90 -14.57 8.64 7.64
N ALA A 91 -15.88 8.90 7.61
CA ALA A 91 -16.89 7.87 7.42
C ALA A 91 -16.66 7.11 6.12
N ALA A 92 -16.50 7.82 5.00
CA ALA A 92 -16.28 7.19 3.69
C ALA A 92 -14.95 6.39 3.60
N ILE A 93 -13.86 6.87 4.23
CA ILE A 93 -12.59 6.13 4.31
C ILE A 93 -12.76 4.85 5.10
N TYR A 94 -13.43 4.91 6.25
CA TYR A 94 -13.67 3.78 7.13
C TYR A 94 -14.60 2.76 6.47
N GLU A 95 -15.78 3.19 6.06
CA GLU A 95 -16.83 2.32 5.52
C GLU A 95 -16.40 1.63 4.24
N SER A 96 -15.74 2.34 3.32
CA SER A 96 -15.27 1.74 2.07
C SER A 96 -14.32 0.54 2.26
N ARG A 97 -13.64 0.47 3.41
CA ARG A 97 -12.74 -0.63 3.75
C ARG A 97 -13.44 -1.74 4.50
N ILE A 98 -14.17 -1.39 5.55
CA ILE A 98 -14.78 -2.37 6.43
C ILE A 98 -15.94 -3.09 5.74
N ARG A 99 -16.84 -2.37 5.07
CA ARG A 99 -18.00 -2.96 4.37
C ARG A 99 -17.57 -3.87 3.23
N SER A 100 -16.66 -3.37 2.35
CA SER A 100 -16.18 -4.17 1.23
C SER A 100 -15.46 -5.45 1.67
N THR A 101 -14.66 -5.35 2.73
CA THR A 101 -13.95 -6.52 3.29
C THR A 101 -14.90 -7.54 3.89
N ARG A 102 -15.92 -7.10 4.65
CA ARG A 102 -16.95 -7.99 5.19
C ARG A 102 -17.74 -8.66 4.09
N LEU A 103 -18.20 -7.89 3.10
CA LEU A 103 -18.93 -8.41 1.93
C LEU A 103 -18.13 -9.49 1.19
N LEU A 104 -16.85 -9.23 0.94
CA LEU A 104 -15.96 -10.22 0.31
C LEU A 104 -15.81 -11.47 1.18
N GLY A 105 -15.65 -11.30 2.49
CA GLY A 105 -15.58 -12.43 3.42
C GLY A 105 -16.84 -13.30 3.41
N ASP A 106 -18.02 -12.67 3.43
CA ASP A 106 -19.32 -13.35 3.38
C ASP A 106 -19.54 -14.07 2.03
N VAL A 107 -19.04 -13.49 0.93
CA VAL A 107 -19.13 -14.12 -0.38
C VAL A 107 -18.15 -15.29 -0.46
N ILE A 108 -16.86 -15.07 -0.18
CA ILE A 108 -15.82 -16.11 -0.25
C ILE A 108 -16.15 -17.30 0.65
N GLY A 109 -16.68 -17.04 1.86
CA GLY A 109 -17.08 -18.10 2.79
C GLY A 109 -18.22 -18.98 2.28
N ALA A 110 -19.07 -18.45 1.40
CA ALA A 110 -20.24 -19.14 0.85
C ALA A 110 -19.99 -19.85 -0.50
N LEU A 111 -18.87 -19.60 -1.18
CA LEU A 111 -18.55 -20.21 -2.47
C LEU A 111 -18.31 -21.71 -2.37
N ALA A 112 -18.64 -22.45 -3.41
CA ALA A 112 -18.34 -23.89 -3.52
C ALA A 112 -16.86 -24.13 -3.79
N ASP A 113 -16.23 -23.30 -4.63
CA ASP A 113 -14.80 -23.32 -4.94
C ASP A 113 -14.18 -21.91 -4.73
N PRO A 114 -13.91 -21.51 -3.47
CA PRO A 114 -13.42 -20.19 -3.16
C PRO A 114 -11.96 -19.99 -3.58
N PRO A 115 -11.49 -18.72 -3.70
CA PRO A 115 -10.08 -18.41 -3.94
C PRO A 115 -9.17 -19.11 -2.93
N LYS A 116 -8.06 -19.67 -3.40
CA LYS A 116 -7.07 -20.36 -2.55
C LYS A 116 -6.37 -19.39 -1.61
N VAL A 117 -6.15 -18.17 -2.07
CA VAL A 117 -5.56 -17.10 -1.27
C VAL A 117 -6.34 -15.79 -1.44
N TRP A 118 -6.57 -15.14 -0.31
CA TRP A 118 -7.12 -13.79 -0.24
C TRP A 118 -6.07 -12.86 0.37
N LEU A 119 -5.49 -11.99 -0.48
CA LEU A 119 -4.62 -10.90 -0.09
C LEU A 119 -5.48 -9.67 0.13
N ASN A 120 -5.42 -9.06 1.30
CA ASN A 120 -6.18 -7.86 1.62
C ASN A 120 -5.24 -6.70 1.88
N ALA A 121 -5.47 -5.56 1.24
CA ALA A 121 -4.71 -4.37 1.54
C ALA A 121 -4.84 -4.01 3.03
N SER A 122 -3.76 -3.59 3.61
CA SER A 122 -3.61 -2.95 4.91
C SER A 122 -2.58 -1.84 4.76
N THR A 123 -2.03 -1.31 5.82
CA THR A 123 -1.11 -0.19 5.75
C THR A 123 -0.06 -0.21 6.86
N ALA A 124 1.17 0.14 6.52
CA ALA A 124 2.25 0.39 7.48
C ALA A 124 1.93 1.54 8.46
N THR A 125 0.89 2.33 8.19
CA THR A 125 0.40 3.39 9.08
C THR A 125 -0.17 2.85 10.40
N ILE A 126 -0.50 1.56 10.46
CA ILE A 126 -0.99 0.89 11.67
C ILE A 126 0.04 0.95 12.83
N TYR A 127 1.33 0.99 12.51
CA TYR A 127 2.38 1.08 13.52
C TYR A 127 2.45 2.48 14.16
N ARG A 128 2.95 2.53 15.38
CA ARG A 128 3.18 3.80 16.08
C ARG A 128 4.17 4.72 15.36
N HIS A 129 4.19 5.98 15.72
CA HIS A 129 5.26 6.90 15.34
C HIS A 129 6.60 6.44 15.95
N ALA A 130 7.56 6.05 15.14
CA ALA A 130 8.83 5.49 15.58
C ALA A 130 10.03 6.24 15.01
N LEU A 131 10.87 6.76 15.90
CA LEU A 131 12.20 7.29 15.59
C LEU A 131 13.31 6.39 16.16
N ASP A 132 12.98 5.58 17.14
CA ASP A 132 13.87 4.78 17.99
C ASP A 132 14.26 3.46 17.33
N ARG A 133 13.28 2.68 16.81
CA ARG A 133 13.55 1.37 16.21
C ARG A 133 12.67 1.08 14.99
N ALA A 134 13.07 0.11 14.20
CA ALA A 134 12.28 -0.41 13.11
C ALA A 134 11.10 -1.24 13.64
N MET A 135 10.02 -1.28 12.85
CA MET A 135 8.80 -2.06 13.11
C MET A 135 8.69 -3.17 12.08
N ASP A 136 8.84 -4.41 12.51
CA ASP A 136 8.53 -5.61 11.76
C ASP A 136 7.18 -6.20 12.18
N GLU A 137 6.82 -7.35 11.64
CA GLU A 137 5.53 -8.01 11.93
C GLU A 137 5.48 -8.68 13.31
N THR A 138 6.63 -9.00 13.89
CA THR A 138 6.76 -9.75 15.15
C THR A 138 6.95 -8.83 16.34
N THR A 139 7.84 -7.86 16.21
CA THR A 139 8.25 -6.97 17.29
C THR A 139 7.69 -5.56 17.17
N GLY A 140 7.02 -5.26 16.04
CA GLY A 140 6.48 -3.94 15.75
C GLY A 140 5.29 -3.59 16.66
N GLU A 141 5.30 -2.40 17.22
CA GLU A 141 4.26 -1.89 18.09
C GLU A 141 3.19 -1.19 17.27
N LEU A 142 1.94 -1.65 17.43
CA LEU A 142 0.79 -0.96 16.84
C LEU A 142 0.60 0.40 17.51
N GLY A 143 0.15 1.39 16.75
CA GLY A 143 -0.16 2.71 17.29
C GLY A 143 -1.55 2.74 17.93
N GLY A 144 -1.87 3.86 18.60
CA GLY A 144 -3.16 4.08 19.22
C GLY A 144 -3.10 4.22 20.75
N ASP A 145 -2.21 3.49 21.39
CA ASP A 145 -2.05 3.48 22.85
C ASP A 145 -0.84 4.30 23.33
N GLU A 146 -0.22 5.10 22.45
CA GLU A 146 0.98 5.89 22.80
C GLU A 146 0.71 6.89 23.94
N TRP A 147 -0.54 7.36 24.07
CA TRP A 147 -0.96 8.19 25.19
C TRP A 147 -0.80 7.48 26.55
N MET A 148 -1.16 6.19 26.60
CA MET A 148 -1.09 5.41 27.84
C MET A 148 0.35 5.09 28.23
N THR A 149 1.23 4.89 27.24
CA THR A 149 2.61 4.43 27.48
C THR A 149 3.64 5.56 27.56
N SER A 150 3.48 6.65 26.80
CA SER A 150 4.50 7.70 26.68
C SER A 150 4.02 9.11 27.07
N ARG A 151 2.74 9.29 27.44
CA ARG A 151 2.08 10.60 27.68
C ARG A 151 2.26 11.60 26.52
N ARG A 152 2.59 11.14 25.32
CA ARG A 152 2.73 11.99 24.13
C ARG A 152 1.36 12.17 23.48
N HIS A 153 1.03 13.41 23.18
CA HIS A 153 -0.20 13.71 22.44
C HIS A 153 -0.09 13.20 21.01
N VAL A 154 -0.94 12.25 20.64
CA VAL A 154 -1.06 11.76 19.26
C VAL A 154 -2.09 12.64 18.54
N PRO A 155 -1.75 13.25 17.39
CA PRO A 155 -2.72 14.02 16.61
C PRO A 155 -3.95 13.18 16.26
N LYS A 156 -5.14 13.78 16.28
CA LYS A 156 -6.42 13.10 16.01
C LYS A 156 -6.47 12.42 14.63
N SER A 157 -5.77 12.97 13.63
CA SER A 157 -5.65 12.35 12.30
C SER A 157 -4.90 11.02 12.38
N TRP A 158 -3.82 10.96 13.14
CA TRP A 158 -3.00 9.74 13.30
C TRP A 158 -3.78 8.62 14.01
N SER A 159 -4.46 8.96 15.11
CA SER A 159 -5.31 8.02 15.85
C SER A 159 -6.45 7.48 14.94
N PHE A 160 -7.02 8.33 14.10
CA PHE A 160 -8.02 7.91 13.13
C PHE A 160 -7.45 6.90 12.11
N SER A 161 -6.30 7.21 11.52
CA SER A 161 -5.66 6.34 10.52
C SER A 161 -5.29 4.97 11.10
N ILE A 162 -4.77 4.95 12.34
CA ILE A 162 -4.44 3.73 13.07
C ILE A 162 -5.72 2.91 13.33
N LYS A 163 -6.77 3.56 13.85
CA LYS A 163 -8.06 2.89 14.10
C LYS A 163 -8.63 2.27 12.82
N VAL A 164 -8.61 3.01 11.70
CA VAL A 164 -9.07 2.46 10.41
C VAL A 164 -8.28 1.23 10.03
N ALA A 165 -6.95 1.26 10.16
CA ALA A 165 -6.08 0.14 9.81
C ALA A 165 -6.35 -1.08 10.70
N SER A 166 -6.48 -0.89 12.02
CA SER A 166 -6.73 -1.96 12.99
C SER A 166 -8.11 -2.60 12.78
N ASP A 167 -9.14 -1.80 12.60
CA ASP A 167 -10.50 -2.31 12.37
C ASP A 167 -10.61 -3.02 10.99
N TRP A 168 -9.84 -2.57 10.01
CA TRP A 168 -9.79 -3.20 8.69
C TRP A 168 -9.17 -4.60 8.77
N GLU A 169 -8.02 -4.74 9.45
CA GLU A 169 -7.43 -6.06 9.69
C GLU A 169 -8.33 -6.94 10.55
N ALA A 170 -8.97 -6.39 11.57
CA ALA A 170 -9.92 -7.12 12.41
C ALA A 170 -11.10 -7.66 11.57
N ALA A 171 -11.71 -6.84 10.72
CA ALA A 171 -12.78 -7.28 9.82
C ALA A 171 -12.32 -8.37 8.83
N PHE A 172 -11.09 -8.26 8.31
CA PHE A 172 -10.52 -9.25 7.41
C PHE A 172 -10.29 -10.59 8.09
N PHE A 173 -9.67 -10.59 9.27
CA PHE A 173 -9.36 -11.84 9.97
C PHE A 173 -10.59 -12.49 10.61
N ALA A 174 -11.62 -11.71 10.96
CA ALA A 174 -12.88 -12.22 11.48
C ALA A 174 -13.74 -12.97 10.42
N ALA A 175 -13.49 -12.74 9.13
CA ALA A 175 -14.24 -13.43 8.07
C ALA A 175 -14.04 -14.95 8.13
N SER A 176 -15.13 -15.71 8.11
CA SER A 176 -15.10 -17.17 8.12
C SER A 176 -14.87 -17.72 6.71
N THR A 177 -13.60 -17.90 6.35
CA THR A 177 -13.16 -18.41 5.04
C THR A 177 -12.17 -19.57 5.20
N PRO A 178 -12.60 -20.71 5.76
CA PRO A 178 -11.68 -21.78 6.21
C PRO A 178 -10.88 -22.45 5.08
N ARG A 179 -11.35 -22.34 3.83
CA ARG A 179 -10.66 -22.89 2.64
C ARG A 179 -9.80 -21.87 1.90
N THR A 180 -9.67 -20.66 2.43
CA THR A 180 -8.94 -19.57 1.80
C THR A 180 -7.84 -19.08 2.75
N ARG A 181 -6.59 -19.16 2.32
CA ARG A 181 -5.45 -18.59 3.04
C ARG A 181 -5.54 -17.07 3.04
N LYS A 182 -5.33 -16.43 4.18
CA LYS A 182 -5.46 -14.98 4.35
C LYS A 182 -4.12 -14.31 4.59
N VAL A 183 -3.84 -13.22 3.82
CA VAL A 183 -2.64 -12.38 4.00
C VAL A 183 -3.03 -10.91 4.00
N ALA A 184 -2.76 -10.20 5.08
CA ALA A 184 -2.93 -8.75 5.17
C ALA A 184 -1.63 -8.05 4.75
N LEU A 185 -1.70 -7.22 3.72
CA LEU A 185 -0.56 -6.50 3.15
C LEU A 185 -0.39 -5.14 3.85
N ARG A 186 0.44 -5.07 4.89
CA ARG A 186 0.80 -3.79 5.53
C ARG A 186 1.76 -3.01 4.65
N SER A 187 1.19 -2.35 3.63
CA SER A 187 1.97 -1.66 2.60
C SER A 187 2.60 -0.37 3.13
N ALA A 188 3.87 -0.17 2.81
CA ALA A 188 4.51 1.13 2.79
C ALA A 188 4.01 1.97 1.61
N ILE A 189 4.54 3.19 1.45
CA ILE A 189 4.22 4.04 0.30
C ILE A 189 4.75 3.38 -0.97
N THR A 190 3.85 2.90 -1.84
CA THR A 190 4.22 2.36 -3.14
C THR A 190 4.53 3.50 -4.10
N LEU A 191 5.76 3.56 -4.57
CA LEU A 191 6.28 4.60 -5.44
C LEU A 191 6.32 4.11 -6.89
N SER A 192 5.72 4.88 -7.78
CA SER A 192 5.55 4.56 -9.20
C SER A 192 5.73 5.83 -10.04
N PRO A 193 6.35 5.77 -11.24
CA PRO A 193 6.55 6.92 -12.12
C PRO A 193 5.29 7.29 -12.91
N VAL A 194 4.13 7.27 -12.25
CA VAL A 194 2.83 7.63 -12.84
C VAL A 194 2.31 8.89 -12.20
N ALA A 195 1.74 9.81 -12.99
CA ALA A 195 1.16 11.05 -12.48
C ALA A 195 0.05 10.78 -11.46
N GLY A 196 -0.07 11.65 -10.46
CA GLY A 196 -1.12 11.59 -9.43
C GLY A 196 -0.79 10.68 -8.24
N ASN A 197 0.38 10.06 -8.17
CA ASN A 197 0.81 9.28 -7.01
C ASN A 197 1.77 10.04 -6.07
N ALA A 198 2.18 9.38 -4.98
CA ALA A 198 3.08 9.97 -3.99
C ALA A 198 4.44 10.34 -4.59
N PHE A 199 5.01 9.53 -5.49
CA PHE A 199 6.26 9.83 -6.17
C PHE A 199 6.15 11.11 -6.99
N ALA A 200 5.08 11.27 -7.78
CA ALA A 200 4.85 12.47 -8.57
C ALA A 200 4.78 13.75 -7.72
N VAL A 201 4.14 13.67 -6.55
CA VAL A 201 4.07 14.80 -5.60
C VAL A 201 5.47 15.15 -5.09
N LEU A 202 6.23 14.17 -4.64
CA LEU A 202 7.59 14.37 -4.13
C LEU A 202 8.54 14.88 -5.22
N LEU A 203 8.44 14.32 -6.41
CA LEU A 203 9.25 14.74 -7.57
C LEU A 203 8.92 16.18 -7.97
N ASN A 204 7.66 16.59 -7.98
CA ASN A 204 7.27 17.95 -8.27
C ASN A 204 7.84 18.94 -7.24
N LEU A 205 7.83 18.59 -5.94
CA LEU A 205 8.53 19.42 -4.95
C LEU A 205 10.02 19.59 -5.30
N VAL A 206 10.70 18.52 -5.72
CA VAL A 206 12.10 18.58 -6.15
C VAL A 206 12.25 19.45 -7.38
N ARG A 207 11.42 19.28 -8.41
CA ARG A 207 11.46 20.06 -9.67
C ARG A 207 11.32 21.57 -9.42
N PHE A 208 10.55 21.97 -8.43
CA PHE A 208 10.37 23.37 -8.04
C PHE A 208 11.32 23.85 -6.95
N SER A 209 12.42 23.11 -6.68
CA SER A 209 13.38 23.41 -5.62
C SER A 209 12.79 23.45 -4.19
N LEU A 210 11.60 22.92 -4.00
CA LEU A 210 10.92 22.78 -2.69
C LEU A 210 11.17 21.41 -2.04
N GLY A 211 12.05 20.61 -2.62
CA GLY A 211 12.36 19.23 -2.19
C GLY A 211 13.36 19.15 -1.03
N GLY A 212 13.46 20.14 -0.16
CA GLY A 212 14.26 20.07 1.06
C GLY A 212 13.66 19.13 2.13
N ALA A 213 14.28 19.07 3.30
CA ALA A 213 13.74 18.31 4.43
C ALA A 213 12.36 18.83 4.82
N GLN A 214 11.43 17.90 5.05
CA GLN A 214 10.07 18.19 5.46
C GLN A 214 9.96 18.04 7.00
N GLY A 215 9.35 19.01 7.69
CA GLY A 215 9.38 19.07 9.14
C GLY A 215 10.81 19.20 9.67
N ASN A 216 11.17 18.38 10.67
CA ASN A 216 12.54 18.31 11.17
C ASN A 216 13.45 17.34 10.36
N GLY A 217 12.89 16.67 9.35
CA GLY A 217 13.59 15.73 8.48
C GLY A 217 14.04 14.42 9.12
N ARG A 218 13.75 14.21 10.43
CA ARG A 218 14.16 13.02 11.18
C ARG A 218 13.17 11.87 11.10
N GLN A 219 11.91 12.15 10.74
CA GLN A 219 10.88 11.13 10.57
C GLN A 219 11.27 10.19 9.42
N PHE A 220 11.12 8.89 9.66
CA PHE A 220 11.42 7.87 8.66
C PHE A 220 10.31 7.77 7.62
N VAL A 221 10.72 7.55 6.39
CA VAL A 221 9.87 7.23 5.25
C VAL A 221 10.05 5.76 4.93
N SER A 222 9.00 4.95 5.15
CA SER A 222 8.93 3.60 4.61
C SER A 222 8.32 3.66 3.23
N TRP A 223 8.94 3.01 2.29
CA TRP A 223 8.61 3.04 0.87
C TRP A 223 8.78 1.64 0.26
N ILE A 224 8.24 1.45 -0.92
CA ILE A 224 8.53 0.30 -1.77
C ILE A 224 8.43 0.72 -3.23
N HIS A 225 9.33 0.20 -4.06
CA HIS A 225 9.25 0.35 -5.51
C HIS A 225 8.06 -0.45 -6.06
N GLU A 226 7.33 0.08 -7.05
CA GLU A 226 6.13 -0.57 -7.61
C GLU A 226 6.41 -2.00 -8.10
N LEU A 227 7.57 -2.23 -8.71
CA LEU A 227 7.93 -3.55 -9.19
C LEU A 227 8.18 -4.53 -8.05
N ASP A 228 8.85 -4.11 -6.97
CA ASP A 228 9.03 -4.96 -5.80
C ASP A 228 7.73 -5.20 -5.05
N PHE A 229 6.79 -4.25 -5.09
CA PHE A 229 5.44 -4.48 -4.57
C PHE A 229 4.74 -5.59 -5.36
N ALA A 230 4.75 -5.54 -6.68
CA ALA A 230 4.12 -6.56 -7.53
C ALA A 230 4.78 -7.94 -7.34
N ARG A 231 6.12 -7.98 -7.31
CA ARG A 231 6.90 -9.21 -7.05
C ARG A 231 6.65 -9.78 -5.66
N ALA A 232 6.49 -8.92 -4.64
CA ALA A 232 6.14 -9.37 -3.29
C ALA A 232 4.74 -9.98 -3.25
N VAL A 233 3.77 -9.40 -3.96
CA VAL A 233 2.42 -9.98 -4.10
C VAL A 233 2.49 -11.33 -4.81
N GLU A 234 3.23 -11.44 -5.92
CA GLU A 234 3.45 -12.71 -6.63
C GLU A 234 4.11 -13.76 -5.74
N PHE A 235 5.15 -13.38 -5.00
CA PHE A 235 5.82 -14.24 -4.04
C PHE A 235 4.87 -14.74 -2.94
N LEU A 236 4.03 -13.87 -2.39
CA LEU A 236 3.05 -14.24 -1.38
C LEU A 236 1.95 -15.16 -1.92
N ILE A 237 1.60 -15.06 -3.20
CA ILE A 237 0.69 -16.01 -3.86
C ILE A 237 1.33 -17.39 -3.91
N ALA A 238 2.60 -17.48 -4.32
CA ALA A 238 3.33 -18.73 -4.46
C ALA A 238 3.69 -19.42 -3.12
N ARG A 239 3.85 -18.64 -2.02
CA ARG A 239 4.26 -19.12 -0.71
C ARG A 239 3.05 -19.50 0.14
N GLU A 240 2.63 -20.75 0.08
CA GLU A 240 1.47 -21.28 0.82
C GLU A 240 1.66 -21.26 2.35
N ASP A 241 2.89 -21.30 2.82
CA ASP A 241 3.29 -21.22 4.22
C ASP A 241 3.19 -19.80 4.82
N LEU A 242 3.07 -18.75 4.00
CA LEU A 242 2.94 -17.38 4.46
C LEU A 242 1.47 -16.99 4.59
N ALA A 243 0.99 -16.84 5.81
CA ALA A 243 -0.35 -16.35 6.15
C ALA A 243 -0.27 -15.27 7.24
N GLY A 244 -1.38 -14.55 7.49
CA GLY A 244 -1.44 -13.50 8.49
C GLY A 244 -0.95 -12.14 7.97
N VAL A 245 -0.32 -11.33 8.82
CA VAL A 245 0.17 -10.00 8.43
C VAL A 245 1.55 -10.08 7.78
N VAL A 246 1.77 -9.28 6.73
CA VAL A 246 3.07 -9.15 6.06
C VAL A 246 3.32 -7.67 5.73
N ASN A 247 4.48 -7.16 6.14
CA ASN A 247 4.93 -5.82 5.77
C ASN A 247 5.45 -5.82 4.33
N VAL A 248 4.82 -5.05 3.46
CA VAL A 248 5.23 -4.88 2.08
C VAL A 248 5.93 -3.52 1.96
N ALA A 249 7.22 -3.54 2.30
CA ALA A 249 8.08 -2.36 2.38
C ALA A 249 9.50 -2.71 1.89
N SER A 250 10.25 -1.71 1.42
CA SER A 250 11.70 -1.85 1.21
C SER A 250 12.41 -2.09 2.56
N PRO A 251 13.50 -2.88 2.59
CA PRO A 251 14.22 -3.21 3.82
C PRO A 251 14.92 -2.00 4.48
N HIS A 252 15.12 -0.90 3.75
CA HIS A 252 15.88 0.25 4.21
C HIS A 252 15.04 1.53 4.25
N PRO A 253 14.17 1.73 5.27
CA PRO A 253 13.50 3.01 5.50
C PRO A 253 14.52 4.09 5.85
N LEU A 254 14.34 5.31 5.33
CA LEU A 254 15.27 6.42 5.50
C LEU A 254 14.64 7.60 6.25
N PRO A 255 15.44 8.40 7.00
CA PRO A 255 14.99 9.71 7.43
C PRO A 255 14.57 10.57 6.24
N ASN A 256 13.51 11.36 6.40
CA ASN A 256 12.97 12.18 5.31
C ASN A 256 14.01 13.10 4.65
N ARG A 257 14.93 13.70 5.45
CA ARG A 257 16.00 14.55 4.91
C ARG A 257 16.89 13.81 3.90
N ASP A 258 17.24 12.54 4.22
CA ASP A 258 18.12 11.71 3.40
C ASP A 258 17.35 11.17 2.18
N PHE A 259 16.10 10.78 2.40
CA PHE A 259 15.18 10.38 1.34
C PHE A 259 14.99 11.48 0.28
N MET A 260 14.75 12.72 0.71
CA MET A 260 14.59 13.85 -0.21
C MET A 260 15.92 14.28 -0.85
N ALA A 261 17.05 14.16 -0.15
CA ALA A 261 18.36 14.44 -0.72
C ALA A 261 18.70 13.49 -1.87
N ILE A 262 18.46 12.20 -1.70
CA ILE A 262 18.66 11.20 -2.75
C ILE A 262 17.76 11.47 -3.95
N LEU A 263 16.47 11.78 -3.74
CA LEU A 263 15.55 12.11 -4.83
C LEU A 263 16.00 13.37 -5.61
N ARG A 264 16.49 14.39 -4.91
CA ARG A 264 17.07 15.58 -5.57
C ARG A 264 18.28 15.25 -6.42
N ASN A 265 19.17 14.43 -5.88
CA ASN A 265 20.37 14.00 -6.61
C ASN A 265 20.01 13.21 -7.88
N ALA A 266 19.06 12.28 -7.77
CA ALA A 266 18.56 11.51 -8.93
C ALA A 266 17.93 12.42 -10.00
N TRP A 267 17.27 13.52 -9.60
CA TRP A 267 16.72 14.50 -10.55
C TRP A 267 17.77 15.48 -11.06
N GLY A 268 18.89 15.69 -10.37
CA GLY A 268 19.95 16.65 -10.73
C GLY A 268 19.78 18.04 -10.11
N ILE A 269 19.04 18.17 -9.01
CA ILE A 269 18.88 19.43 -8.26
C ILE A 269 19.60 19.31 -6.91
N PRO A 270 20.75 20.00 -6.71
CA PRO A 270 21.56 19.81 -5.51
C PRO A 270 20.92 20.38 -4.24
N ASN A 271 20.16 21.46 -4.36
CA ASN A 271 19.57 22.18 -3.23
C ASN A 271 18.04 22.09 -3.22
N GLY A 272 17.46 22.12 -2.03
CA GLY A 272 16.00 22.15 -1.86
C GLY A 272 15.63 22.95 -0.63
N ILE A 273 14.63 23.80 -0.76
CA ILE A 273 14.12 24.61 0.35
C ILE A 273 13.39 23.68 1.33
N PRO A 274 13.77 23.67 2.62
CA PRO A 274 13.08 22.86 3.62
C PRO A 274 11.70 23.43 3.94
N ALA A 275 10.75 22.55 4.22
CA ALA A 275 9.40 22.91 4.63
C ALA A 275 9.24 22.65 6.14
N LEU A 276 9.12 23.70 6.95
CA LEU A 276 8.89 23.58 8.39
C LEU A 276 7.48 22.99 8.66
N ALA A 277 7.34 22.27 9.77
CA ALA A 277 6.07 21.60 10.12
C ALA A 277 4.85 22.53 10.09
N PRO A 278 4.87 23.78 10.61
CA PRO A 278 3.73 24.68 10.51
C PRO A 278 3.35 25.05 9.08
N LEU A 279 4.33 25.16 8.18
CA LEU A 279 4.07 25.42 6.76
C LEU A 279 3.46 24.18 6.07
N ILE A 280 3.88 22.98 6.45
CA ILE A 280 3.28 21.74 5.95
C ILE A 280 1.83 21.63 6.41
N GLU A 281 1.54 21.95 7.67
CA GLU A 281 0.17 21.96 8.20
C GLU A 281 -0.71 22.96 7.48
N LEU A 282 -0.20 24.17 7.24
CA LEU A 282 -0.90 25.20 6.47
C LEU A 282 -1.12 24.75 5.02
N ALA A 283 -0.09 24.25 4.35
CA ALA A 283 -0.18 23.74 2.98
C ALA A 283 -1.17 22.57 2.87
N ALA A 284 -1.21 21.68 3.86
CA ALA A 284 -2.17 20.58 3.91
C ALA A 284 -3.62 21.05 3.95
N ILE A 285 -3.91 22.21 4.56
CA ILE A 285 -5.25 22.83 4.54
C ILE A 285 -5.60 23.25 3.10
N PHE A 286 -4.73 23.99 2.43
CA PHE A 286 -4.95 24.47 1.06
C PHE A 286 -5.01 23.34 0.04
N LEU A 287 -4.14 22.34 0.17
CA LEU A 287 -4.09 21.15 -0.70
C LEU A 287 -5.18 20.13 -0.37
N ARG A 288 -6.00 20.40 0.66
CA ARG A 288 -7.08 19.51 1.12
C ARG A 288 -6.60 18.08 1.45
N THR A 289 -5.41 17.98 2.05
CA THR A 289 -4.80 16.71 2.49
C THR A 289 -4.50 16.73 3.99
N GLU A 290 -3.89 15.68 4.53
CA GLU A 290 -3.48 15.59 5.93
C GLU A 290 -1.95 15.62 6.07
N SER A 291 -1.44 16.40 7.02
CA SER A 291 0.00 16.48 7.32
C SER A 291 0.59 15.17 7.84
N GLU A 292 -0.25 14.25 8.34
CA GLU A 292 0.16 12.91 8.76
C GLU A 292 0.95 12.15 7.70
N LEU A 293 0.57 12.29 6.43
CA LEU A 293 1.21 11.59 5.31
C LEU A 293 2.70 11.92 5.21
N VAL A 294 3.10 13.10 5.70
CA VAL A 294 4.46 13.64 5.64
C VAL A 294 5.17 13.60 7.01
N LEU A 295 4.47 13.94 8.09
CA LEU A 295 5.09 14.20 9.40
C LEU A 295 5.16 12.96 10.31
N LYS A 296 4.32 11.94 10.10
CA LYS A 296 4.37 10.72 10.90
C LYS A 296 5.57 9.87 10.47
N SER A 297 6.45 9.54 11.42
CA SER A 297 7.57 8.61 11.18
C SER A 297 7.06 7.18 11.02
N ARG A 298 7.36 6.57 9.89
CA ARG A 298 7.11 5.17 9.59
C ARG A 298 8.44 4.49 9.34
N ARG A 299 8.94 3.74 10.34
CA ARG A 299 10.19 2.99 10.24
C ARG A 299 9.88 1.50 10.18
N VAL A 300 9.25 1.08 9.09
CA VAL A 300 8.74 -0.28 8.89
C VAL A 300 9.68 -1.08 8.00
N VAL A 301 9.94 -2.33 8.38
CA VAL A 301 10.79 -3.27 7.65
C VAL A 301 10.04 -4.56 7.37
N PRO A 302 10.36 -5.25 6.27
CA PRO A 302 9.66 -6.45 5.81
C PRO A 302 10.26 -7.72 6.42
N GLY A 303 10.15 -7.90 7.75
CA GLY A 303 10.80 -9.02 8.47
C GLY A 303 10.47 -10.37 7.85
N ARG A 304 9.19 -10.67 7.67
CA ARG A 304 8.73 -11.97 7.16
C ARG A 304 9.08 -12.21 5.69
N LEU A 305 9.10 -11.17 4.84
CA LEU A 305 9.55 -11.33 3.46
C LEU A 305 11.04 -11.66 3.40
N LEU A 306 11.87 -10.99 4.23
CA LEU A 306 13.31 -11.27 4.30
C LEU A 306 13.60 -12.67 4.85
N GLU A 307 12.95 -13.06 5.93
CA GLU A 307 13.07 -14.41 6.52
C GLU A 307 12.64 -15.49 5.53
N ALA A 308 11.62 -15.23 4.72
CA ALA A 308 11.14 -16.13 3.69
C ALA A 308 12.04 -16.17 2.44
N GLY A 309 13.10 -15.34 2.37
CA GLY A 309 14.05 -15.31 1.26
C GLY A 309 13.62 -14.47 0.06
N PHE A 310 12.66 -13.53 0.22
CA PHE A 310 12.27 -12.61 -0.86
C PHE A 310 13.46 -11.72 -1.25
N GLN A 311 13.74 -11.63 -2.55
CA GLN A 311 14.81 -10.82 -3.10
C GLN A 311 14.26 -9.53 -3.71
N PHE A 312 14.54 -8.40 -3.08
CA PHE A 312 14.19 -7.09 -3.62
C PHE A 312 15.05 -6.76 -4.83
N GLN A 313 14.46 -6.19 -5.86
CA GLN A 313 15.18 -5.62 -7.01
C GLN A 313 15.72 -4.22 -6.68
N PHE A 314 14.96 -3.48 -5.90
CA PHE A 314 15.31 -2.14 -5.43
C PHE A 314 15.33 -2.08 -3.90
N PRO A 315 16.31 -2.71 -3.23
CA PRO A 315 16.40 -2.68 -1.77
C PRO A 315 16.81 -1.30 -1.24
N ALA A 316 17.60 -0.56 -1.99
CA ALA A 316 18.10 0.77 -1.63
C ALA A 316 17.33 1.88 -2.36
N TRP A 317 17.13 3.02 -1.66
CA TRP A 317 16.40 4.14 -2.23
C TRP A 317 17.17 4.83 -3.36
N GLN A 318 18.49 4.79 -3.36
CA GLN A 318 19.31 5.37 -4.42
C GLN A 318 18.90 4.79 -5.79
N ASP A 319 18.99 3.48 -5.94
CA ASP A 319 18.69 2.78 -7.20
C ASP A 319 17.21 2.93 -7.59
N ALA A 320 16.32 2.86 -6.61
CA ALA A 320 14.90 3.06 -6.83
C ALA A 320 14.57 4.47 -7.34
N ALA A 321 15.17 5.50 -6.74
CA ALA A 321 14.95 6.89 -7.14
C ALA A 321 15.47 7.16 -8.57
N GLU A 322 16.62 6.61 -8.92
CA GLU A 322 17.21 6.73 -10.25
C GLU A 322 16.33 6.06 -11.31
N ASP A 323 15.86 4.83 -11.07
CA ASP A 323 14.92 4.13 -11.97
C ASP A 323 13.61 4.91 -12.15
N LEU A 324 13.00 5.31 -11.03
CA LEU A 324 11.72 6.03 -11.07
C LEU A 324 11.84 7.38 -11.79
N VAL A 325 12.93 8.12 -11.58
CA VAL A 325 13.21 9.38 -12.28
C VAL A 325 13.44 9.15 -13.76
N HIS A 326 14.23 8.14 -14.11
CA HIS A 326 14.49 7.78 -15.50
C HIS A 326 13.20 7.45 -16.25
N ARG A 327 12.39 6.58 -15.69
CA ARG A 327 11.08 6.17 -16.27
C ARG A 327 10.06 7.31 -16.29
N TRP A 328 10.12 8.24 -15.32
CA TRP A 328 9.33 9.46 -15.36
C TRP A 328 9.67 10.33 -16.56
N ARG A 329 10.97 10.57 -16.78
CA ARG A 329 11.45 11.34 -17.93
C ARG A 329 11.04 10.71 -19.25
N GLN A 330 11.20 9.40 -19.40
CA GLN A 330 10.76 8.69 -20.61
C GLN A 330 9.26 8.85 -20.92
N ARG A 331 8.46 9.09 -19.89
CA ARG A 331 7.00 9.16 -20.04
C ARG A 331 6.48 10.58 -20.23
N TYR A 332 7.13 11.58 -19.68
CA TYR A 332 6.57 12.93 -19.54
C TYR A 332 7.49 14.06 -20.02
N ASP A 333 8.74 13.83 -20.25
CA ASP A 333 9.70 14.76 -20.87
C ASP A 333 9.98 14.34 -22.31
#